data_027dcbf5dcb5e104f237a603ea9b9dc9
#
_entry.id   027dcbf5dcb5e104f237a603ea9b9dc9
#
_cell.length_a   1.000
_cell.length_b   1.000
_cell.length_c   1.000
_cell.angle_alpha   90.00
_cell.angle_beta   90.00
_cell.angle_gamma   90.00
#
_symmetry.space_group_name_H-M   'P 1'
#
loop_
_entity.id
_entity.type
_entity.pdbx_description
1 polymer ?
#
loop_
_entity_poly.entity_id
_entity_poly.type
_entity_poly.pdbx_seq_one_letter_code
_entity_poly.pdbx_strand_id
1 'polypeptide(L)'
;MPAMRRPLFLLLLLMPLAAAADELPLDRIKLPPGFAIELFARVDNARGMTLGAENTLFVGSMRAGKVHAVKFDAAYRATRTHLVAEGLQLPVGVAFRDGALYVSAVSRILRFDGIEQKLAQLPYSPPPPVTVRDDLPRETHHGWKFIAFGPDGKLYVPVGAPCNICEPDPDRYANIMRMNADGSGLEVFARGVRNTVGFAWHPETRELWFTDNGRDRLGDDVPPDELNRAPRAGLHFGYPYCHGGTLADPEFGKRRPCTDFTPPAQNLGPHVAALGMRFYTGAMFPPAYRNQVFIAEHGSWNRSTKIGYRVALVRLQDGKAVSYEAFAEGWLQGESAWGRPADVLVLPDGSLLVSDDHAGAIYRIVYRGATPPQAGK
;
A
#
# COMPACT_ATOMS: atom_id res chain seq x y z
N MET A 1 -51.56 -4.38 66.28
CA MET A 1 -50.11 -4.50 65.84
C MET A 1 -50.09 -4.68 64.36
N PRO A 2 -49.58 -3.70 63.53
CA PRO A 2 -49.57 -3.84 62.09
C PRO A 2 -48.26 -4.52 61.65
N ALA A 3 -48.35 -5.47 60.74
CA ALA A 3 -47.27 -6.23 60.17
C ALA A 3 -46.47 -5.35 59.09
N MET A 4 -45.20 -5.25 59.39
CA MET A 4 -44.24 -4.51 58.51
C MET A 4 -43.85 -5.38 57.31
N ARG A 5 -44.31 -5.00 56.11
CA ARG A 5 -43.86 -5.62 54.83
C ARG A 5 -42.50 -5.05 54.43
N ARG A 6 -41.48 -5.91 54.34
CA ARG A 6 -40.15 -5.55 53.80
C ARG A 6 -40.20 -5.52 52.27
N PRO A 7 -39.65 -4.49 51.60
CA PRO A 7 -39.54 -4.50 50.15
C PRO A 7 -38.36 -5.39 49.73
N LEU A 8 -38.63 -6.29 48.79
CA LEU A 8 -37.63 -7.11 48.11
C LEU A 8 -36.96 -6.27 47.02
N PHE A 9 -35.71 -5.84 47.26
CA PHE A 9 -34.91 -5.17 46.20
C PHE A 9 -34.40 -6.24 45.23
N LEU A 10 -34.94 -6.25 44.03
CA LEU A 10 -34.45 -7.04 42.91
C LEU A 10 -33.20 -6.36 42.33
N LEU A 11 -32.01 -6.87 42.63
CA LEU A 11 -30.75 -6.41 42.09
C LEU A 11 -30.63 -6.92 40.65
N LEU A 12 -30.96 -6.06 39.65
CA LEU A 12 -30.67 -6.36 38.26
C LEU A 12 -29.14 -6.29 38.04
N LEU A 13 -28.50 -7.44 37.90
CA LEU A 13 -27.11 -7.53 37.38
C LEU A 13 -27.14 -7.13 35.89
N LEU A 14 -26.74 -5.89 35.59
CA LEU A 14 -26.34 -5.47 34.24
C LEU A 14 -25.00 -6.15 33.92
N MET A 15 -25.03 -7.27 33.21
CA MET A 15 -23.84 -7.80 32.54
C MET A 15 -23.43 -6.84 31.43
N PRO A 16 -22.19 -6.36 31.39
CA PRO A 16 -21.73 -5.61 30.25
C PRO A 16 -21.75 -6.53 29.02
N LEU A 17 -22.54 -6.20 28.00
CA LEU A 17 -22.38 -6.75 26.66
C LEU A 17 -20.99 -6.29 26.19
N ALA A 18 -19.99 -7.15 26.28
CA ALA A 18 -18.77 -6.99 25.53
C ALA A 18 -19.18 -7.07 24.04
N ALA A 19 -19.13 -5.92 23.35
CA ALA A 19 -19.26 -5.92 21.91
C ALA A 19 -18.14 -6.83 21.37
N ALA A 20 -18.51 -7.99 20.84
CA ALA A 20 -17.58 -8.83 20.08
C ALA A 20 -17.07 -7.95 18.94
N ALA A 21 -15.78 -7.65 18.95
CA ALA A 21 -15.15 -7.04 17.79
C ALA A 21 -15.43 -7.97 16.60
N ASP A 22 -16.09 -7.45 15.54
CA ASP A 22 -16.45 -8.24 14.38
C ASP A 22 -15.21 -9.01 13.90
N GLU A 23 -15.28 -10.33 13.98
CA GLU A 23 -14.20 -11.20 13.54
C GLU A 23 -14.09 -11.14 12.02
N LEU A 24 -12.88 -10.85 11.52
CA LEU A 24 -12.67 -10.76 10.07
C LEU A 24 -12.83 -12.15 9.45
N PRO A 25 -13.52 -12.26 8.30
CA PRO A 25 -13.79 -13.56 7.66
C PRO A 25 -12.53 -14.07 6.90
N LEU A 26 -11.46 -14.35 7.63
CA LEU A 26 -10.18 -14.78 7.07
C LEU A 26 -10.26 -16.17 6.41
N ASP A 27 -11.23 -16.99 6.81
CA ASP A 27 -11.56 -18.28 6.19
C ASP A 27 -12.02 -18.17 4.73
N ARG A 28 -12.46 -16.99 4.31
CA ARG A 28 -12.83 -16.69 2.91
C ARG A 28 -11.63 -16.40 2.01
N ILE A 29 -10.46 -16.14 2.61
CA ILE A 29 -9.25 -15.87 1.82
C ILE A 29 -8.68 -17.17 1.27
N LYS A 30 -8.56 -17.21 -0.04
CA LYS A 30 -7.95 -18.29 -0.78
C LYS A 30 -6.47 -17.96 -1.01
N LEU A 31 -5.62 -18.91 -0.68
CA LEU A 31 -4.17 -18.86 -0.84
C LEU A 31 -3.67 -20.12 -1.54
N PRO A 32 -2.50 -20.11 -2.15
CA PRO A 32 -1.86 -21.33 -2.64
C PRO A 32 -1.62 -22.34 -1.51
N PRO A 33 -1.50 -23.64 -1.82
CA PRO A 33 -1.25 -24.67 -0.83
C PRO A 33 -0.02 -24.38 0.04
N GLY A 34 -0.15 -24.60 1.34
CA GLY A 34 0.91 -24.37 2.34
C GLY A 34 0.98 -22.96 2.89
N PHE A 35 0.24 -22.03 2.34
CA PHE A 35 0.13 -20.66 2.89
C PHE A 35 -1.03 -20.56 3.88
N ALA A 36 -0.89 -19.64 4.83
CA ALA A 36 -1.94 -19.27 5.77
C ALA A 36 -1.94 -17.76 5.99
N ILE A 37 -3.10 -17.20 6.32
CA ILE A 37 -3.29 -15.78 6.64
C ILE A 37 -3.75 -15.64 8.10
N GLU A 38 -3.26 -14.64 8.78
CA GLU A 38 -3.67 -14.31 10.15
C GLU A 38 -3.78 -12.78 10.30
N LEU A 39 -4.55 -12.32 11.28
CA LEU A 39 -4.59 -10.92 11.65
C LEU A 39 -3.29 -10.56 12.38
N PHE A 40 -2.54 -9.59 11.83
CA PHE A 40 -1.35 -9.04 12.48
C PHE A 40 -1.71 -7.93 13.46
N ALA A 41 -2.47 -6.92 12.99
CA ALA A 41 -2.90 -5.79 13.83
C ALA A 41 -4.19 -5.15 13.29
N ARG A 42 -4.93 -4.48 14.20
CA ARG A 42 -5.99 -3.54 13.83
C ARG A 42 -5.39 -2.14 13.75
N VAL A 43 -5.49 -1.51 12.59
CA VAL A 43 -5.04 -0.14 12.33
C VAL A 43 -6.05 0.52 11.41
N ASP A 44 -6.76 1.52 11.93
CA ASP A 44 -7.80 2.22 11.18
C ASP A 44 -7.26 2.82 9.88
N ASN A 45 -7.92 2.51 8.77
CA ASN A 45 -7.60 3.00 7.43
C ASN A 45 -6.13 2.76 7.01
N ALA A 46 -5.56 1.58 7.35
CA ALA A 46 -4.15 1.22 7.11
C ALA A 46 -3.78 1.28 5.63
N ARG A 47 -2.76 2.07 5.29
CA ARG A 47 -2.26 2.26 3.91
C ARG A 47 -0.78 1.90 3.80
N GLY A 48 0.08 2.82 3.41
CA GLY A 48 1.50 2.58 3.22
C GLY A 48 2.19 2.09 4.50
N MET A 49 3.10 1.15 4.35
CA MET A 49 3.83 0.52 5.45
C MET A 49 5.34 0.66 5.27
N THR A 50 6.07 0.83 6.38
CA THR A 50 7.53 0.74 6.41
C THR A 50 8.01 0.16 7.74
N LEU A 51 9.12 -0.58 7.72
CA LEU A 51 9.76 -1.06 8.94
C LEU A 51 10.68 0.01 9.52
N GLY A 52 10.67 0.13 10.83
CA GLY A 52 11.72 0.75 11.63
C GLY A 52 12.87 -0.22 11.92
N ALA A 53 13.82 0.21 12.76
CA ALA A 53 14.97 -0.60 13.14
C ALA A 53 14.69 -1.58 14.30
N GLU A 54 13.70 -1.26 15.18
CA GLU A 54 13.46 -1.96 16.45
C GLU A 54 12.11 -2.67 16.50
N ASN A 55 11.86 -3.65 15.63
CA ASN A 55 10.59 -4.39 15.58
C ASN A 55 9.38 -3.46 15.61
N THR A 56 9.43 -2.43 14.79
CA THR A 56 8.38 -1.43 14.64
C THR A 56 7.89 -1.40 13.21
N LEU A 57 6.58 -1.51 13.01
CA LEU A 57 5.92 -1.27 11.74
C LEU A 57 5.25 0.12 11.80
N PHE A 58 5.69 1.04 10.96
CA PHE A 58 5.01 2.33 10.77
C PHE A 58 3.98 2.21 9.67
N VAL A 59 2.79 2.80 9.91
CA VAL A 59 1.62 2.65 9.05
C VAL A 59 0.98 4.01 8.83
N GLY A 60 0.92 4.41 7.57
CA GLY A 60 0.16 5.58 7.14
C GLY A 60 -1.32 5.27 6.97
N SER A 61 -2.13 6.31 6.83
CA SER A 61 -3.54 6.19 6.52
C SER A 61 -3.95 7.15 5.40
N MET A 62 -5.15 7.01 4.91
CA MET A 62 -5.69 7.95 3.93
C MET A 62 -6.62 8.96 4.62
N ARG A 63 -7.90 8.63 4.75
CA ARG A 63 -8.94 9.54 5.27
C ARG A 63 -8.92 9.68 6.80
N ALA A 64 -8.39 8.70 7.52
CA ALA A 64 -8.25 8.79 8.97
C ALA A 64 -7.29 9.91 9.39
N GLY A 65 -6.38 10.33 8.51
CA GLY A 65 -5.45 11.43 8.78
C GLY A 65 -4.44 11.11 9.88
N LYS A 66 -4.18 9.82 10.13
CA LYS A 66 -3.35 9.32 11.23
C LYS A 66 -2.16 8.52 10.74
N VAL A 67 -1.12 8.51 11.54
CA VAL A 67 0.04 7.63 11.37
C VAL A 67 0.23 6.84 12.65
N HIS A 68 0.42 5.53 12.51
CA HIS A 68 0.59 4.62 13.64
C HIS A 68 1.96 3.93 13.62
N ALA A 69 2.40 3.50 14.80
CA ALA A 69 3.53 2.61 14.99
C ALA A 69 3.01 1.35 15.70
N VAL A 70 3.17 0.20 15.07
CA VAL A 70 2.82 -1.11 15.64
C VAL A 70 4.10 -1.79 16.07
N LYS A 71 4.27 -1.97 17.38
CA LYS A 71 5.37 -2.76 17.94
C LYS A 71 5.03 -4.24 17.86
N PHE A 72 6.01 -5.08 17.55
CA PHE A 72 5.86 -6.52 17.52
C PHE A 72 7.01 -7.24 18.24
N ASP A 73 6.76 -8.47 18.67
CA ASP A 73 7.73 -9.29 19.40
C ASP A 73 8.66 -10.07 18.44
N ALA A 74 9.60 -10.83 19.02
CA ALA A 74 10.52 -11.67 18.27
C ALA A 74 9.83 -12.82 17.47
N ALA A 75 8.58 -13.13 17.79
CA ALA A 75 7.75 -14.07 17.03
C ALA A 75 6.88 -13.37 15.97
N TYR A 76 7.14 -12.09 15.72
CA TYR A 76 6.41 -11.25 14.78
C TYR A 76 4.91 -11.15 15.10
N ARG A 77 4.54 -11.07 16.39
CA ARG A 77 3.19 -10.82 16.85
C ARG A 77 3.08 -9.37 17.33
N ALA A 78 2.08 -8.65 16.85
CA ALA A 78 1.84 -7.28 17.30
C ALA A 78 1.55 -7.25 18.81
N THR A 79 2.22 -6.32 19.50
CA THR A 79 2.12 -6.20 20.97
C THR A 79 1.47 -4.90 21.40
N ARG A 80 1.71 -3.81 20.65
CA ARG A 80 1.16 -2.49 20.98
C ARG A 80 1.10 -1.62 19.74
N THR A 81 0.03 -0.82 19.64
CA THR A 81 -0.12 0.23 18.62
C THR A 81 -0.06 1.59 19.28
N HIS A 82 0.78 2.48 18.75
CA HIS A 82 0.92 3.87 19.17
C HIS A 82 0.45 4.81 18.07
N LEU A 83 -0.19 5.92 18.46
CA LEU A 83 -0.48 7.03 17.55
C LEU A 83 0.77 7.91 17.42
N VAL A 84 1.33 8.03 16.23
CA VAL A 84 2.51 8.87 15.95
C VAL A 84 2.11 10.28 15.57
N ALA A 85 1.09 10.42 14.74
CA ALA A 85 0.58 11.72 14.30
C ALA A 85 -0.90 11.62 13.94
N GLU A 86 -1.62 12.74 14.04
CA GLU A 86 -3.01 12.89 13.62
C GLU A 86 -3.28 14.27 13.00
N GLY A 87 -4.46 14.46 12.40
CA GLY A 87 -4.82 15.71 11.74
C GLY A 87 -4.03 16.00 10.47
N LEU A 88 -3.39 14.99 9.88
CA LEU A 88 -2.66 15.11 8.62
C LEU A 88 -3.59 14.89 7.42
N GLN A 89 -3.33 15.58 6.32
CA GLN A 89 -4.11 15.42 5.10
C GLN A 89 -3.56 14.25 4.26
N LEU A 90 -4.30 13.13 4.20
CA LEU A 90 -3.98 11.92 3.44
C LEU A 90 -2.54 11.42 3.65
N PRO A 91 -2.11 11.12 4.90
CA PRO A 91 -0.73 10.71 5.21
C PRO A 91 -0.49 9.24 4.81
N VAL A 92 -0.57 8.94 3.52
CA VAL A 92 -0.48 7.56 2.99
C VAL A 92 0.93 7.02 3.08
N GLY A 93 1.93 7.81 2.69
CA GLY A 93 3.30 7.34 2.58
C GLY A 93 4.09 7.52 3.86
N VAL A 94 4.78 6.46 4.23
CA VAL A 94 5.73 6.43 5.35
C VAL A 94 7.05 5.81 4.89
N ALA A 95 8.18 6.39 5.33
CA ALA A 95 9.51 5.86 5.06
C ALA A 95 10.39 6.04 6.30
N PHE A 96 11.25 5.08 6.58
CA PHE A 96 12.13 5.13 7.75
C PHE A 96 13.60 5.14 7.31
N ARG A 97 14.39 6.01 7.90
CA ARG A 97 15.82 6.10 7.65
C ARG A 97 16.55 6.78 8.79
N ASP A 98 17.70 6.24 9.19
CA ASP A 98 18.62 6.83 10.16
C ASP A 98 17.94 7.24 11.48
N GLY A 99 17.03 6.40 11.99
CA GLY A 99 16.28 6.63 13.24
C GLY A 99 15.11 7.63 13.11
N ALA A 100 14.83 8.14 11.92
CA ALA A 100 13.76 9.09 11.66
C ALA A 100 12.66 8.48 10.77
N LEU A 101 11.39 8.79 11.10
CA LEU A 101 10.24 8.48 10.28
C LEU A 101 9.87 9.67 9.41
N TYR A 102 9.83 9.46 8.09
CA TYR A 102 9.31 10.41 7.12
C TYR A 102 7.85 10.08 6.81
N VAL A 103 7.02 11.13 6.75
CA VAL A 103 5.57 11.00 6.51
C VAL A 103 5.17 11.97 5.41
N SER A 104 4.48 11.47 4.39
CA SER A 104 3.86 12.32 3.39
C SER A 104 2.54 12.89 3.90
N ALA A 105 2.25 14.13 3.54
CA ALA A 105 0.91 14.68 3.49
C ALA A 105 0.74 15.31 2.10
N VAL A 106 -0.47 15.67 1.67
CA VAL A 106 -0.73 16.06 0.27
C VAL A 106 0.34 17.01 -0.29
N SER A 107 0.66 18.10 0.43
CA SER A 107 1.63 19.10 -0.02
C SER A 107 2.96 19.12 0.76
N ARG A 108 3.13 18.20 1.71
CA ARG A 108 4.26 18.25 2.65
C ARG A 108 4.90 16.88 2.85
N ILE A 109 6.21 16.92 3.16
CA ILE A 109 6.93 15.81 3.76
C ILE A 109 7.37 16.26 5.15
N LEU A 110 6.98 15.49 6.15
CA LEU A 110 7.33 15.68 7.56
C LEU A 110 8.33 14.61 8.00
N ARG A 111 9.16 14.93 9.00
CA ARG A 111 10.11 14.01 9.61
C ARG A 111 9.97 14.02 11.13
N PHE A 112 9.94 12.84 11.72
CA PHE A 112 9.88 12.63 13.17
C PHE A 112 11.21 12.00 13.63
N ASP A 113 12.10 12.84 14.17
CA ASP A 113 13.44 12.43 14.58
C ASP A 113 13.40 11.60 15.87
N GLY A 114 14.22 10.55 15.95
CA GLY A 114 14.33 9.71 17.15
C GLY A 114 13.02 9.02 17.53
N ILE A 115 12.16 8.71 16.56
CA ILE A 115 10.81 8.19 16.83
C ILE A 115 10.84 6.89 17.65
N GLU A 116 11.75 5.95 17.38
CA GLU A 116 11.80 4.68 18.12
C GLU A 116 12.27 4.84 19.55
N GLN A 117 13.22 5.76 19.83
CA GLN A 117 13.61 6.11 21.19
C GLN A 117 12.42 6.71 21.97
N LYS A 118 11.55 7.48 21.29
CA LYS A 118 10.33 8.03 21.91
C LYS A 118 9.29 6.96 22.17
N LEU A 119 9.11 6.00 21.27
CA LEU A 119 8.21 4.87 21.47
C LEU A 119 8.57 3.99 22.66
N ALA A 120 9.85 3.95 23.05
CA ALA A 120 10.33 3.22 24.21
C ALA A 120 10.08 3.96 25.55
N GLN A 121 9.72 5.24 25.54
CA GLN A 121 9.51 6.06 26.74
C GLN A 121 8.08 5.92 27.28
N LEU A 122 7.92 6.01 28.62
CA LEU A 122 6.61 6.04 29.26
C LEU A 122 6.53 7.25 30.22
N PRO A 123 5.49 8.10 30.11
CA PRO A 123 4.41 8.04 29.10
C PRO A 123 4.94 8.38 27.70
N TYR A 124 4.38 7.71 26.70
CA TYR A 124 4.72 7.98 25.32
C TYR A 124 4.18 9.35 24.87
N SER A 125 5.06 10.11 24.19
CA SER A 125 4.68 11.33 23.47
C SER A 125 5.46 11.38 22.16
N PRO A 126 4.79 11.58 21.01
CA PRO A 126 5.49 11.66 19.73
C PRO A 126 6.44 12.87 19.70
N PRO A 127 7.58 12.78 19.00
CA PRO A 127 8.43 13.94 18.79
C PRO A 127 7.69 14.95 17.88
N PRO A 128 7.99 16.26 18.03
CA PRO A 128 7.43 17.25 17.13
C PRO A 128 7.92 17.01 15.70
N PRO A 129 7.05 17.18 14.67
CA PRO A 129 7.46 17.00 13.28
C PRO A 129 8.36 18.14 12.80
N VAL A 130 9.39 17.79 12.03
CA VAL A 130 10.21 18.72 11.25
C VAL A 130 9.66 18.75 9.83
N THR A 131 9.40 19.93 9.28
CA THR A 131 9.01 20.07 7.88
C THR A 131 10.25 19.92 7.00
N VAL A 132 10.27 18.84 6.19
CA VAL A 132 11.33 18.58 5.22
C VAL A 132 11.04 19.35 3.92
N ARG A 133 9.76 19.35 3.49
CA ARG A 133 9.29 20.07 2.31
C ARG A 133 7.80 20.39 2.42
N ASP A 134 7.33 21.55 1.91
CA ASP A 134 5.93 22.01 2.01
C ASP A 134 5.37 22.70 0.75
N ASP A 135 6.11 22.62 -0.36
CA ASP A 135 5.76 23.25 -1.65
C ASP A 135 5.30 22.25 -2.74
N LEU A 136 5.01 21.00 -2.36
CA LEU A 136 4.40 20.03 -3.27
C LEU A 136 2.97 20.47 -3.64
N PRO A 137 2.42 20.02 -4.79
CA PRO A 137 1.06 20.32 -5.20
C PRO A 137 0.03 20.01 -4.11
N ARG A 138 -1.00 20.87 -4.01
CA ARG A 138 -2.03 20.85 -2.94
C ARG A 138 -3.33 20.15 -3.33
N GLU A 139 -3.46 19.80 -4.60
CA GLU A 139 -4.63 19.10 -5.12
C GLU A 139 -4.76 17.74 -4.43
N THR A 140 -6.00 17.44 -4.01
CA THR A 140 -6.31 16.19 -3.32
C THR A 140 -6.62 15.04 -4.29
N HIS A 141 -6.99 15.36 -5.54
CA HIS A 141 -7.18 14.35 -6.59
C HIS A 141 -5.81 13.75 -6.94
N HIS A 142 -5.61 12.45 -6.74
CA HIS A 142 -4.33 11.76 -6.76
C HIS A 142 -3.25 12.45 -5.90
N GLY A 143 -3.68 13.13 -4.83
CA GLY A 143 -2.81 13.93 -3.97
C GLY A 143 -2.06 13.14 -2.91
N TRP A 144 -2.48 11.91 -2.62
CA TRP A 144 -1.77 11.01 -1.71
C TRP A 144 -0.44 10.57 -2.32
N LYS A 145 0.58 10.42 -1.49
CA LYS A 145 1.94 10.13 -1.94
C LYS A 145 2.52 8.95 -1.19
N PHE A 146 2.76 7.84 -1.87
CA PHE A 146 3.66 6.81 -1.36
C PHE A 146 5.08 7.35 -1.37
N ILE A 147 5.89 7.09 -0.33
CA ILE A 147 7.28 7.53 -0.28
C ILE A 147 8.21 6.38 0.14
N ALA A 148 9.40 6.34 -0.44
CA ALA A 148 10.45 5.42 -0.01
C ALA A 148 11.83 5.95 -0.41
N PHE A 149 12.87 5.55 0.35
CA PHE A 149 14.24 5.85 0.00
C PHE A 149 14.78 4.86 -1.03
N GLY A 150 15.34 5.41 -2.10
CA GLY A 150 16.00 4.63 -3.14
C GLY A 150 17.41 4.15 -2.78
N PRO A 151 17.97 3.25 -3.60
CA PRO A 151 19.34 2.77 -3.42
C PRO A 151 20.40 3.86 -3.64
N ASP A 152 20.03 4.99 -4.23
CA ASP A 152 20.83 6.21 -4.38
C ASP A 152 20.76 7.12 -3.13
N GLY A 153 20.01 6.70 -2.09
CA GLY A 153 19.83 7.44 -0.86
C GLY A 153 18.84 8.61 -0.95
N LYS A 154 18.20 8.83 -2.11
CA LYS A 154 17.19 9.88 -2.27
C LYS A 154 15.81 9.38 -1.87
N LEU A 155 14.96 10.29 -1.39
CA LEU A 155 13.54 10.05 -1.12
C LEU A 155 12.74 10.25 -2.40
N TYR A 156 12.04 9.20 -2.83
CA TYR A 156 11.18 9.23 -4.02
C TYR A 156 9.74 9.54 -3.62
N VAL A 157 9.08 10.39 -4.42
CA VAL A 157 7.74 10.93 -4.15
C VAL A 157 6.97 11.03 -5.46
N PRO A 158 5.90 10.25 -5.68
CA PRO A 158 5.05 10.41 -6.84
C PRO A 158 4.13 11.62 -6.66
N VAL A 159 3.90 12.34 -7.72
CA VAL A 159 2.90 13.42 -7.79
C VAL A 159 1.93 13.10 -8.92
N GLY A 160 0.74 12.64 -8.56
CA GLY A 160 -0.28 12.23 -9.53
C GLY A 160 -0.84 13.38 -10.36
N ALA A 161 -1.53 13.05 -11.44
CA ALA A 161 -2.26 14.02 -12.24
C ALA A 161 -3.39 14.67 -11.43
N PRO A 162 -3.62 15.99 -11.53
CA PRO A 162 -4.66 16.68 -10.76
C PRO A 162 -6.08 16.45 -11.32
N CYS A 163 -6.24 15.51 -12.22
CA CYS A 163 -7.46 15.24 -12.99
C CYS A 163 -7.56 13.76 -13.37
N ASN A 164 -8.72 13.33 -13.88
CA ASN A 164 -8.84 12.00 -14.50
C ASN A 164 -7.96 11.89 -15.76
N ILE A 165 -8.12 12.87 -16.65
CA ILE A 165 -7.34 13.00 -17.87
C ILE A 165 -7.14 14.50 -18.18
N CYS A 166 -5.93 14.93 -18.34
CA CYS A 166 -5.50 16.26 -18.75
C CYS A 166 -4.01 16.26 -19.09
N GLU A 167 -3.53 17.32 -19.65
CA GLU A 167 -2.10 17.56 -19.91
C GLU A 167 -1.60 18.61 -18.90
N PRO A 168 -1.21 18.19 -17.68
CA PRO A 168 -0.75 19.12 -16.66
C PRO A 168 0.70 19.52 -16.89
N ASP A 169 1.17 20.51 -16.13
CA ASP A 169 2.60 20.85 -16.09
C ASP A 169 3.43 19.62 -15.67
N PRO A 170 4.27 19.05 -16.57
CA PRO A 170 4.98 17.79 -16.34
C PRO A 170 6.12 17.92 -15.32
N ASP A 171 6.53 19.13 -14.96
CA ASP A 171 7.51 19.35 -13.90
C ASP A 171 6.87 19.39 -12.51
N ARG A 172 5.53 19.48 -12.44
CA ARG A 172 4.78 19.51 -11.18
C ARG A 172 3.89 18.30 -10.97
N TYR A 173 3.37 17.67 -12.04
CA TYR A 173 2.35 16.62 -11.95
C TYR A 173 2.65 15.45 -12.89
N ALA A 174 1.89 14.37 -12.70
CA ALA A 174 1.97 13.17 -13.52
C ALA A 174 3.41 12.63 -13.65
N ASN A 175 4.10 12.55 -12.50
CA ASN A 175 5.51 12.20 -12.44
C ASN A 175 5.88 11.46 -11.15
N ILE A 176 7.07 10.91 -11.12
CA ILE A 176 7.77 10.48 -9.92
C ILE A 176 8.96 11.41 -9.74
N MET A 177 9.00 12.09 -8.60
CA MET A 177 10.11 12.96 -8.20
C MET A 177 11.04 12.22 -7.23
N ARG A 178 12.27 12.74 -7.07
CA ARG A 178 13.17 12.36 -5.99
C ARG A 178 13.90 13.58 -5.44
N MET A 179 14.31 13.51 -4.18
CA MET A 179 15.03 14.58 -3.47
C MET A 179 15.99 14.01 -2.42
N ASN A 180 16.88 14.84 -1.92
CA ASN A 180 17.71 14.49 -0.77
C ASN A 180 16.84 14.31 0.49
N ALA A 181 17.37 13.64 1.52
CA ALA A 181 16.66 13.39 2.77
C ALA A 181 16.29 14.70 3.53
N ASP A 182 16.99 15.79 3.28
CA ASP A 182 16.72 17.12 3.81
C ASP A 182 15.69 17.94 3.00
N GLY A 183 15.16 17.37 1.90
CA GLY A 183 14.20 18.02 1.01
C GLY A 183 14.83 18.85 -0.11
N SER A 184 16.16 19.02 -0.13
CA SER A 184 16.87 19.73 -1.19
C SER A 184 16.98 18.89 -2.47
N GLY A 185 17.34 19.51 -3.60
CA GLY A 185 17.64 18.82 -4.84
C GLY A 185 16.46 18.04 -5.44
N LEU A 186 15.22 18.58 -5.31
CA LEU A 186 14.04 17.98 -5.93
C LEU A 186 14.17 17.98 -7.44
N GLU A 187 14.02 16.82 -8.05
CA GLU A 187 14.09 16.62 -9.50
C GLU A 187 13.07 15.58 -9.98
N VAL A 188 12.62 15.68 -11.21
CA VAL A 188 11.74 14.68 -11.83
C VAL A 188 12.55 13.48 -12.28
N PHE A 189 12.21 12.30 -11.79
CA PHE A 189 12.82 11.02 -12.17
C PHE A 189 12.12 10.36 -13.37
N ALA A 190 10.77 10.31 -13.35
CA ALA A 190 9.95 9.71 -14.41
C ALA A 190 8.75 10.60 -14.71
N ARG A 191 8.31 10.63 -15.97
CA ARG A 191 7.19 11.44 -16.46
C ARG A 191 6.09 10.57 -17.05
N GLY A 192 4.91 11.16 -17.25
CA GLY A 192 3.78 10.47 -17.88
C GLY A 192 3.23 9.34 -17.02
N VAL A 193 3.19 9.55 -15.71
CA VAL A 193 2.73 8.63 -14.67
C VAL A 193 1.47 9.21 -14.04
N ARG A 194 0.30 8.60 -14.26
CA ARG A 194 -0.99 9.19 -13.88
C ARG A 194 -1.22 9.20 -12.36
N ASN A 195 -1.10 8.03 -11.72
CA ASN A 195 -1.42 7.86 -10.30
C ASN A 195 -0.70 6.64 -9.72
N THR A 196 0.58 6.81 -9.43
CA THR A 196 1.40 5.80 -8.75
C THR A 196 1.14 5.85 -7.25
N VAL A 197 0.84 4.69 -6.65
CA VAL A 197 0.61 4.53 -5.20
C VAL A 197 1.55 3.50 -4.57
N GLY A 198 2.42 2.89 -5.34
CA GLY A 198 3.41 1.96 -4.85
C GLY A 198 4.56 1.76 -5.81
N PHE A 199 5.75 1.65 -5.25
CA PHE A 199 6.96 1.36 -6.00
C PHE A 199 8.00 0.67 -5.13
N ALA A 200 8.91 -0.04 -5.77
CA ALA A 200 10.06 -0.68 -5.14
C ALA A 200 11.22 -0.79 -6.13
N TRP A 201 12.41 -1.08 -5.64
CA TRP A 201 13.57 -1.33 -6.48
C TRP A 201 13.81 -2.82 -6.62
N HIS A 202 14.09 -3.26 -7.83
CA HIS A 202 14.48 -4.64 -8.08
C HIS A 202 15.72 -4.99 -7.24
N PRO A 203 15.70 -6.08 -6.46
CA PRO A 203 16.75 -6.35 -5.47
C PRO A 203 18.16 -6.52 -6.06
N GLU A 204 18.26 -6.98 -7.30
CA GLU A 204 19.55 -7.23 -7.97
C GLU A 204 19.95 -6.06 -8.87
N THR A 205 19.03 -5.61 -9.79
CA THR A 205 19.35 -4.55 -10.77
C THR A 205 19.24 -3.15 -10.20
N ARG A 206 18.56 -3.00 -9.04
CA ARG A 206 18.29 -1.71 -8.38
C ARG A 206 17.47 -0.72 -9.22
N GLU A 207 16.82 -1.19 -10.26
CA GLU A 207 15.92 -0.42 -11.09
C GLU A 207 14.60 -0.17 -10.38
N LEU A 208 14.02 1.00 -10.59
CA LEU A 208 12.72 1.35 -10.03
C LEU A 208 11.61 0.62 -10.79
N TRP A 209 10.71 -0.04 -10.07
CA TRP A 209 9.44 -0.58 -10.56
C TRP A 209 8.30 0.05 -9.80
N PHE A 210 7.18 0.36 -10.48
CA PHE A 210 6.05 1.03 -9.88
C PHE A 210 4.74 0.62 -10.54
N THR A 211 3.65 0.68 -9.75
CA THR A 211 2.28 0.55 -10.25
C THR A 211 1.76 1.90 -10.73
N ASP A 212 0.94 1.92 -11.77
CA ASP A 212 0.22 3.11 -12.20
C ASP A 212 -1.23 2.77 -12.52
N ASN A 213 -2.16 3.61 -12.04
CA ASN A 213 -3.60 3.43 -12.25
C ASN A 213 -4.04 4.16 -13.52
N GLY A 214 -4.64 3.43 -14.45
CA GLY A 214 -5.17 3.94 -15.71
C GLY A 214 -6.30 4.95 -15.54
N ARG A 215 -6.61 5.72 -16.61
CA ARG A 215 -7.73 6.69 -16.58
C ARG A 215 -9.09 5.98 -16.44
N ASP A 216 -10.03 6.67 -15.81
CA ASP A 216 -11.40 6.20 -15.68
C ASP A 216 -12.26 6.53 -16.90
N ARG A 217 -13.41 5.85 -17.04
CA ARG A 217 -14.50 6.16 -17.98
C ARG A 217 -14.19 5.91 -19.46
N LEU A 218 -13.43 4.87 -19.75
CA LEU A 218 -13.30 4.31 -21.09
C LEU A 218 -14.02 2.95 -21.24
N GLY A 219 -14.88 2.59 -20.28
CA GLY A 219 -15.57 1.30 -20.21
C GLY A 219 -14.93 0.35 -19.20
N ASP A 220 -15.43 -0.87 -19.14
CA ASP A 220 -15.01 -1.88 -18.16
C ASP A 220 -13.61 -2.45 -18.43
N ASP A 221 -13.26 -2.61 -19.70
CA ASP A 221 -12.11 -3.43 -20.08
C ASP A 221 -10.87 -2.63 -20.50
N VAL A 222 -10.96 -1.31 -20.54
CA VAL A 222 -9.84 -0.43 -20.88
C VAL A 222 -9.86 0.88 -20.07
N PRO A 223 -8.69 1.48 -19.83
CA PRO A 223 -7.35 0.91 -20.03
C PRO A 223 -6.97 -0.06 -18.91
N PRO A 224 -5.94 -0.88 -19.09
CA PRO A 224 -5.34 -1.62 -17.99
C PRO A 224 -4.68 -0.68 -17.00
N ASP A 225 -4.58 -1.11 -15.73
CA ASP A 225 -3.56 -0.59 -14.83
C ASP A 225 -2.20 -1.20 -15.21
N GLU A 226 -1.11 -0.63 -14.72
CA GLU A 226 0.23 -0.94 -15.21
C GLU A 226 1.20 -1.29 -14.08
N LEU A 227 2.08 -2.27 -14.33
CA LEU A 227 3.34 -2.42 -13.63
C LEU A 227 4.46 -1.92 -14.57
N ASN A 228 5.11 -0.85 -14.19
CA ASN A 228 6.13 -0.17 -14.97
C ASN A 228 7.54 -0.45 -14.47
N ARG A 229 8.54 -0.38 -15.35
CA ARG A 229 9.97 -0.50 -15.04
C ARG A 229 10.72 0.71 -15.55
N ALA A 230 11.42 1.41 -14.67
CA ALA A 230 12.23 2.58 -14.96
C ALA A 230 13.72 2.30 -14.67
N PRO A 231 14.48 1.75 -15.62
CA PRO A 231 15.90 1.43 -15.43
C PRO A 231 16.80 2.67 -15.26
N ARG A 232 16.32 3.84 -15.65
CA ARG A 232 17.04 5.13 -15.54
C ARG A 232 16.05 6.29 -15.41
N ALA A 233 16.55 7.44 -14.99
CA ALA A 233 15.79 8.68 -15.02
C ALA A 233 15.50 9.17 -16.45
N GLY A 234 14.50 10.07 -16.58
CA GLY A 234 14.14 10.75 -17.81
C GLY A 234 13.21 9.97 -18.74
N LEU A 235 12.70 8.81 -18.33
CA LEU A 235 11.71 8.04 -19.09
C LEU A 235 10.31 8.62 -18.95
N HIS A 236 9.48 8.42 -20.01
CA HIS A 236 8.08 8.84 -20.06
C HIS A 236 7.19 7.62 -20.30
N PHE A 237 6.14 7.43 -19.46
CA PHE A 237 5.31 6.23 -19.39
C PHE A 237 3.92 6.38 -20.02
N GLY A 238 3.70 7.42 -20.82
CA GLY A 238 2.58 7.54 -21.77
C GLY A 238 1.51 8.54 -21.38
N TYR A 239 1.12 8.67 -20.10
CA TYR A 239 0.05 9.58 -19.71
C TYR A 239 0.37 11.05 -20.10
N PRO A 240 -0.58 11.81 -20.70
CA PRO A 240 -1.99 11.47 -20.98
C PRO A 240 -2.23 10.87 -22.38
N TYR A 241 -1.21 10.57 -23.17
CA TYR A 241 -1.31 10.27 -24.61
C TYR A 241 -1.57 8.80 -24.92
N CYS A 242 -0.99 7.90 -24.10
CA CYS A 242 -1.00 6.47 -24.33
C CYS A 242 -1.20 5.70 -23.03
N HIS A 243 -1.95 4.60 -23.08
CA HIS A 243 -2.24 3.72 -21.96
C HIS A 243 -1.87 2.28 -22.33
N GLY A 244 -1.37 1.49 -21.34
CA GLY A 244 -1.02 0.10 -21.54
C GLY A 244 0.04 -0.14 -22.64
N GLY A 245 0.77 0.92 -23.03
CA GLY A 245 1.78 0.87 -24.06
C GLY A 245 1.27 0.86 -25.52
N THR A 246 -0.02 0.67 -25.75
CA THR A 246 -0.59 0.52 -27.10
C THR A 246 -1.90 1.26 -27.35
N LEU A 247 -2.65 1.61 -26.32
CA LEU A 247 -3.94 2.27 -26.45
C LEU A 247 -3.76 3.79 -26.50
N ALA A 248 -3.90 4.39 -27.69
CA ALA A 248 -3.92 5.83 -27.84
C ALA A 248 -5.11 6.43 -27.11
N ASP A 249 -4.88 7.48 -26.29
CA ASP A 249 -5.97 8.18 -25.60
C ASP A 249 -6.91 8.85 -26.61
N PRO A 250 -8.25 8.75 -26.45
CA PRO A 250 -9.21 9.34 -27.39
C PRO A 250 -9.09 10.86 -27.53
N GLU A 251 -8.67 11.57 -26.48
CA GLU A 251 -8.58 13.03 -26.44
C GLU A 251 -7.17 13.52 -26.78
N PHE A 252 -6.14 12.85 -26.27
CA PHE A 252 -4.75 13.30 -26.34
C PHE A 252 -3.87 12.47 -27.29
N GLY A 253 -4.25 11.22 -27.60
CA GLY A 253 -3.40 10.26 -28.31
C GLY A 253 -3.00 10.67 -29.73
N LYS A 254 -3.76 11.59 -30.37
CA LYS A 254 -3.40 12.13 -31.69
C LYS A 254 -2.16 13.05 -31.67
N ARG A 255 -1.77 13.55 -30.47
CA ARG A 255 -0.64 14.49 -30.33
C ARG A 255 0.70 13.79 -30.31
N ARG A 256 0.75 12.56 -29.76
CA ARG A 256 1.97 11.76 -29.65
C ARG A 256 1.65 10.27 -29.76
N PRO A 257 2.33 9.50 -30.61
CA PRO A 257 2.08 8.07 -30.77
C PRO A 257 2.62 7.29 -29.57
N CYS A 258 2.04 6.11 -29.28
CA CYS A 258 2.46 5.24 -28.18
C CYS A 258 3.93 4.80 -28.26
N THR A 259 4.50 4.75 -29.47
CA THR A 259 5.91 4.41 -29.71
C THR A 259 6.92 5.41 -29.12
N ASP A 260 6.47 6.63 -28.75
CA ASP A 260 7.31 7.63 -28.09
C ASP A 260 7.59 7.33 -26.62
N PHE A 261 6.89 6.35 -26.04
CA PHE A 261 6.85 6.13 -24.61
C PHE A 261 7.41 4.78 -24.22
N THR A 262 7.87 4.66 -22.97
CA THR A 262 8.27 3.40 -22.38
C THR A 262 7.02 2.57 -22.08
N PRO A 263 6.88 1.38 -22.69
CA PRO A 263 5.71 0.53 -22.42
C PRO A 263 5.81 -0.06 -21.00
N PRO A 264 4.67 -0.46 -20.38
CA PRO A 264 4.66 -1.17 -19.13
C PRO A 264 5.40 -2.52 -19.24
N ALA A 265 6.01 -2.94 -18.14
CA ALA A 265 6.60 -4.28 -18.04
C ALA A 265 5.50 -5.36 -18.01
N GLN A 266 4.33 -5.03 -17.44
CA GLN A 266 3.14 -5.87 -17.40
C GLN A 266 1.88 -5.02 -17.37
N ASN A 267 0.94 -5.27 -18.27
CA ASN A 267 -0.41 -4.77 -18.13
C ASN A 267 -1.15 -5.60 -17.08
N LEU A 268 -1.75 -4.91 -16.13
CA LEU A 268 -2.58 -5.50 -15.07
C LEU A 268 -4.06 -5.51 -15.52
N GLY A 269 -4.94 -6.01 -14.68
CA GLY A 269 -6.37 -5.94 -14.96
C GLY A 269 -6.86 -4.49 -15.09
N PRO A 270 -7.85 -4.21 -15.93
CA PRO A 270 -8.40 -2.86 -16.08
C PRO A 270 -9.09 -2.42 -14.79
N HIS A 271 -8.71 -1.27 -14.27
CA HIS A 271 -9.29 -0.65 -13.07
C HIS A 271 -9.16 -1.48 -11.77
N VAL A 272 -8.17 -2.38 -11.67
CA VAL A 272 -7.95 -3.15 -10.43
C VAL A 272 -7.48 -2.28 -9.27
N ALA A 273 -7.13 -1.03 -9.52
CA ALA A 273 -6.53 -0.08 -8.60
C ALA A 273 -5.27 -0.69 -7.97
N ALA A 274 -4.26 -0.95 -8.79
CA ALA A 274 -2.96 -1.45 -8.36
C ALA A 274 -2.26 -0.40 -7.50
N LEU A 275 -2.03 -0.71 -6.22
CA LEU A 275 -1.47 0.21 -5.24
C LEU A 275 -0.05 -0.23 -4.83
N GLY A 276 0.15 -0.59 -3.54
CA GLY A 276 1.45 -1.00 -3.02
C GLY A 276 2.01 -2.23 -3.72
N MET A 277 3.30 -2.24 -3.97
CA MET A 277 3.99 -3.37 -4.58
C MET A 277 5.34 -3.61 -3.92
N ARG A 278 5.78 -4.87 -3.84
CA ARG A 278 7.11 -5.24 -3.36
C ARG A 278 7.65 -6.43 -4.12
N PHE A 279 8.97 -6.45 -4.29
CA PHE A 279 9.69 -7.68 -4.59
C PHE A 279 9.77 -8.56 -3.34
N TYR A 280 9.49 -9.84 -3.47
CA TYR A 280 9.65 -10.75 -2.36
C TYR A 280 11.13 -11.11 -2.17
N THR A 281 11.73 -10.60 -1.10
CA THR A 281 13.14 -10.83 -0.76
C THR A 281 13.33 -11.78 0.42
N GLY A 282 12.21 -12.26 1.01
CA GLY A 282 12.23 -13.17 2.15
C GLY A 282 12.69 -14.59 1.81
N ALA A 283 12.91 -15.39 2.86
CA ALA A 283 13.28 -16.80 2.74
C ALA A 283 12.20 -17.77 3.22
N MET A 284 11.07 -17.27 3.75
CA MET A 284 9.99 -18.13 4.26
C MET A 284 9.18 -18.80 3.15
N PHE A 285 8.87 -18.08 2.07
CA PHE A 285 8.12 -18.64 0.94
C PHE A 285 9.03 -19.55 0.09
N PRO A 286 8.45 -20.50 -0.65
CA PRO A 286 9.20 -21.35 -1.56
C PRO A 286 10.12 -20.55 -2.51
N PRO A 287 11.29 -21.09 -2.93
CA PRO A 287 12.25 -20.38 -3.77
C PRO A 287 11.67 -19.77 -5.06
N ALA A 288 10.61 -20.35 -5.61
CA ALA A 288 9.92 -19.85 -6.80
C ALA A 288 9.25 -18.46 -6.62
N TYR A 289 9.12 -17.98 -5.38
CA TYR A 289 8.60 -16.63 -5.07
C TYR A 289 9.70 -15.58 -4.92
N ARG A 290 10.97 -15.99 -4.82
CA ARG A 290 12.06 -15.04 -4.61
C ARG A 290 12.19 -14.10 -5.80
N ASN A 291 12.33 -12.79 -5.50
CA ASN A 291 12.39 -11.68 -6.46
C ASN A 291 11.15 -11.54 -7.37
N GLN A 292 10.05 -12.21 -7.04
CA GLN A 292 8.77 -12.00 -7.72
C GLN A 292 8.05 -10.78 -7.15
N VAL A 293 7.12 -10.19 -7.91
CA VAL A 293 6.43 -8.95 -7.55
C VAL A 293 5.05 -9.26 -6.98
N PHE A 294 4.82 -8.87 -5.73
CA PHE A 294 3.49 -8.87 -5.11
C PHE A 294 2.88 -7.47 -5.20
N ILE A 295 1.60 -7.40 -5.57
CA ILE A 295 0.86 -6.15 -5.77
C ILE A 295 -0.45 -6.21 -5.01
N ALA A 296 -0.72 -5.19 -4.18
CA ALA A 296 -2.04 -4.99 -3.59
C ALA A 296 -2.97 -4.35 -4.62
N GLU A 297 -3.99 -5.07 -5.05
CA GLU A 297 -5.06 -4.58 -5.91
C GLU A 297 -6.25 -4.20 -5.04
N HIS A 298 -6.45 -2.89 -4.90
CA HIS A 298 -7.47 -2.30 -4.01
C HIS A 298 -8.90 -2.56 -4.51
N GLY A 299 -9.06 -2.82 -5.79
CA GLY A 299 -10.31 -3.19 -6.41
C GLY A 299 -11.03 -2.04 -7.10
N SER A 300 -11.74 -2.40 -8.16
CA SER A 300 -12.44 -1.46 -9.06
C SER A 300 -13.62 -0.78 -8.38
N TRP A 301 -13.87 0.48 -8.76
CA TRP A 301 -15.05 1.25 -8.36
C TRP A 301 -15.93 1.67 -9.56
N ASN A 302 -15.34 1.66 -10.77
CA ASN A 302 -15.93 2.18 -12.01
C ASN A 302 -16.19 1.09 -13.07
N ARG A 303 -16.42 -0.16 -12.64
CA ARG A 303 -16.76 -1.30 -13.51
C ARG A 303 -18.19 -1.79 -13.21
N SER A 304 -18.84 -2.35 -14.21
CA SER A 304 -20.14 -3.02 -14.07
C SER A 304 -20.05 -4.25 -13.18
N THR A 305 -18.96 -5.01 -13.29
CA THR A 305 -18.60 -6.14 -12.41
C THR A 305 -17.26 -5.83 -11.75
N LYS A 306 -17.22 -5.92 -10.43
CA LYS A 306 -15.99 -5.63 -9.65
C LYS A 306 -14.90 -6.65 -9.89
N ILE A 307 -13.66 -6.17 -9.97
CA ILE A 307 -12.43 -6.98 -10.03
C ILE A 307 -11.35 -6.39 -9.14
N GLY A 308 -10.25 -7.12 -8.95
CA GLY A 308 -9.20 -6.79 -8.00
C GLY A 308 -9.58 -7.26 -6.60
N TYR A 309 -9.43 -6.43 -5.56
CA TYR A 309 -9.67 -6.80 -4.16
C TYR A 309 -8.86 -8.03 -3.74
N ARG A 310 -7.58 -8.04 -4.11
CA ARG A 310 -6.70 -9.20 -3.93
C ARG A 310 -5.24 -8.77 -3.81
N VAL A 311 -4.38 -9.70 -3.47
CA VAL A 311 -2.94 -9.58 -3.71
C VAL A 311 -2.63 -10.36 -4.97
N ALA A 312 -2.09 -9.67 -5.97
CA ALA A 312 -1.64 -10.25 -7.22
C ALA A 312 -0.15 -10.59 -7.15
N LEU A 313 0.26 -11.53 -8.00
CA LEU A 313 1.64 -11.95 -8.19
C LEU A 313 2.00 -11.80 -9.66
N VAL A 314 3.06 -11.04 -9.95
CA VAL A 314 3.69 -11.02 -11.27
C VAL A 314 4.99 -11.80 -11.18
N ARG A 315 5.10 -12.84 -12.01
CA ARG A 315 6.31 -13.65 -12.09
C ARG A 315 7.28 -13.07 -13.11
N LEU A 316 8.52 -13.01 -12.71
CA LEU A 316 9.61 -12.54 -13.56
C LEU A 316 10.55 -13.69 -13.91
N GLN A 317 10.98 -13.71 -15.16
CA GLN A 317 12.07 -14.53 -15.65
C GLN A 317 13.03 -13.65 -16.45
N ASP A 318 14.30 -13.64 -16.10
CA ASP A 318 15.33 -12.82 -16.75
C ASP A 318 14.94 -11.32 -16.81
N GLY A 319 14.33 -10.81 -15.73
CA GLY A 319 13.90 -9.42 -15.60
C GLY A 319 12.69 -9.03 -16.48
N LYS A 320 11.97 -10.01 -17.04
CA LYS A 320 10.75 -9.83 -17.83
C LYS A 320 9.56 -10.47 -17.13
N ALA A 321 8.42 -9.81 -17.15
CA ALA A 321 7.17 -10.39 -16.67
C ALA A 321 6.73 -11.52 -17.60
N VAL A 322 6.44 -12.70 -17.03
CA VAL A 322 6.02 -13.91 -17.77
C VAL A 322 4.64 -14.41 -17.36
N SER A 323 4.14 -14.03 -16.19
CA SER A 323 2.76 -14.28 -15.78
C SER A 323 2.26 -13.23 -14.80
N TYR A 324 0.93 -13.07 -14.74
CA TYR A 324 0.21 -12.26 -13.79
C TYR A 324 -0.99 -13.04 -13.28
N GLU A 325 -1.06 -13.29 -11.98
CA GLU A 325 -2.02 -14.19 -11.36
C GLU A 325 -2.47 -13.71 -9.98
N ALA A 326 -3.59 -14.22 -9.46
CA ALA A 326 -3.99 -14.00 -8.08
C ALA A 326 -3.09 -14.83 -7.14
N PHE A 327 -2.58 -14.20 -6.06
CA PHE A 327 -1.87 -14.88 -4.99
C PHE A 327 -2.76 -15.08 -3.76
N ALA A 328 -3.46 -14.04 -3.34
CA ALA A 328 -4.44 -14.09 -2.25
C ALA A 328 -5.71 -13.37 -2.68
N GLU A 329 -6.86 -14.03 -2.62
CA GLU A 329 -8.14 -13.48 -3.03
C GLU A 329 -9.24 -13.88 -2.04
N GLY A 330 -10.39 -13.17 -2.06
CA GLY A 330 -11.52 -13.46 -1.18
C GLY A 330 -12.01 -12.27 -0.38
N TRP A 331 -11.36 -11.12 -0.45
CA TRP A 331 -11.87 -9.86 0.11
C TRP A 331 -13.14 -9.37 -0.60
N LEU A 332 -13.36 -9.79 -1.85
CA LEU A 332 -14.59 -9.58 -2.60
C LEU A 332 -15.43 -10.85 -2.57
N GLN A 333 -16.70 -10.74 -2.20
CA GLN A 333 -17.70 -11.80 -2.20
C GLN A 333 -18.89 -11.36 -3.07
N GLY A 334 -18.97 -11.91 -4.29
CA GLY A 334 -19.87 -11.38 -5.32
C GLY A 334 -19.52 -9.91 -5.64
N GLU A 335 -20.43 -8.99 -5.41
CA GLU A 335 -20.22 -7.54 -5.60
C GLU A 335 -20.00 -6.80 -4.26
N SER A 336 -19.88 -7.51 -3.12
CA SER A 336 -19.65 -6.93 -1.79
C SER A 336 -18.22 -7.18 -1.32
N ALA A 337 -17.47 -6.12 -1.08
CA ALA A 337 -16.12 -6.21 -0.53
C ALA A 337 -16.17 -6.03 0.99
N TRP A 338 -15.56 -6.94 1.74
CA TRP A 338 -15.35 -6.80 3.17
C TRP A 338 -13.96 -6.25 3.52
N GLY A 339 -13.04 -6.25 2.56
CA GLY A 339 -11.69 -5.70 2.68
C GLY A 339 -11.15 -5.22 1.34
N ARG A 340 -10.10 -4.40 1.39
CA ARG A 340 -9.44 -3.79 0.23
C ARG A 340 -7.94 -3.72 0.47
N PRO A 341 -7.14 -4.66 -0.05
CA PRO A 341 -5.67 -4.62 0.04
C PRO A 341 -5.10 -3.30 -0.47
N ALA A 342 -4.20 -2.67 0.29
CA ALA A 342 -3.67 -1.35 -0.03
C ALA A 342 -2.14 -1.32 -0.19
N ASP A 343 -1.39 -2.02 0.65
CA ASP A 343 0.07 -2.17 0.52
C ASP A 343 0.50 -3.57 0.92
N VAL A 344 1.68 -3.97 0.47
CA VAL A 344 2.35 -5.22 0.85
C VAL A 344 3.75 -4.93 1.37
N LEU A 345 4.21 -5.68 2.36
CA LEU A 345 5.54 -5.52 2.96
C LEU A 345 6.10 -6.87 3.41
N VAL A 346 7.37 -7.14 3.12
CA VAL A 346 8.05 -8.37 3.57
C VAL A 346 8.67 -8.11 4.94
N LEU A 347 8.31 -8.93 5.95
CA LEU A 347 8.93 -8.91 7.27
C LEU A 347 10.31 -9.60 7.25
N PRO A 348 11.18 -9.33 8.23
CA PRO A 348 12.51 -9.97 8.31
C PRO A 348 12.48 -11.51 8.39
N ASP A 349 11.41 -12.11 8.93
CA ASP A 349 11.23 -13.57 8.94
C ASP A 349 10.79 -14.14 7.58
N GLY A 350 10.53 -13.27 6.61
CA GLY A 350 10.07 -13.62 5.27
C GLY A 350 8.55 -13.74 5.13
N SER A 351 7.76 -13.50 6.17
CA SER A 351 6.30 -13.39 6.01
C SER A 351 5.91 -12.11 5.27
N LEU A 352 4.73 -12.10 4.64
CA LEU A 352 4.22 -10.96 3.88
C LEU A 352 3.09 -10.29 4.67
N LEU A 353 3.24 -9.00 4.96
CA LEU A 353 2.15 -8.17 5.48
C LEU A 353 1.32 -7.62 4.32
N VAL A 354 0.02 -7.48 4.57
CA VAL A 354 -0.94 -6.83 3.67
C VAL A 354 -1.76 -5.84 4.50
N SER A 355 -1.70 -4.56 4.16
CA SER A 355 -2.59 -3.56 4.79
C SER A 355 -3.92 -3.50 4.06
N ASP A 356 -4.98 -3.18 4.80
CA ASP A 356 -6.35 -3.08 4.33
C ASP A 356 -7.01 -1.85 4.97
N ASP A 357 -7.25 -0.83 4.18
CA ASP A 357 -7.80 0.44 4.67
C ASP A 357 -9.32 0.43 4.85
N HIS A 358 -9.99 -0.54 4.22
CA HIS A 358 -11.43 -0.72 4.35
C HIS A 358 -11.79 -1.50 5.63
N ALA A 359 -11.11 -2.62 5.86
CA ALA A 359 -11.32 -3.45 7.06
C ALA A 359 -10.60 -2.89 8.30
N GLY A 360 -9.72 -1.89 8.16
CA GLY A 360 -8.92 -1.37 9.26
C GLY A 360 -7.99 -2.42 9.85
N ALA A 361 -7.31 -3.17 8.99
CA ALA A 361 -6.51 -4.32 9.38
C ALA A 361 -5.17 -4.39 8.65
N ILE A 362 -4.24 -5.10 9.28
CA ILE A 362 -3.01 -5.57 8.66
C ILE A 362 -3.01 -7.09 8.83
N TYR A 363 -2.90 -7.80 7.72
CA TYR A 363 -2.80 -9.26 7.70
C TYR A 363 -1.34 -9.68 7.58
N ARG A 364 -1.04 -10.89 8.07
CA ARG A 364 0.25 -11.55 7.88
C ARG A 364 0.04 -12.86 7.16
N ILE A 365 0.70 -13.05 6.02
CA ILE A 365 0.68 -14.28 5.25
C ILE A 365 2.00 -15.02 5.50
N VAL A 366 1.89 -16.29 5.91
CA VAL A 366 2.99 -17.17 6.25
C VAL A 366 2.96 -18.43 5.39
N TYR A 367 4.10 -19.04 5.16
CA TYR A 367 4.19 -20.36 4.54
C TYR A 367 4.57 -21.40 5.60
N ARG A 368 3.71 -22.41 5.76
CA ARG A 368 3.86 -23.49 6.75
C ARG A 368 4.28 -24.84 6.15
N GLY A 369 4.53 -24.87 4.83
CA GLY A 369 4.75 -26.10 4.08
C GLY A 369 3.44 -26.71 3.54
N ALA A 370 3.49 -27.32 2.39
CA ALA A 370 2.34 -28.05 1.85
C ALA A 370 2.10 -29.32 2.72
N THR A 371 0.92 -29.44 3.31
CA THR A 371 0.51 -30.72 3.91
C THR A 371 0.44 -31.76 2.79
N PRO A 372 1.12 -32.92 2.91
CA PRO A 372 0.96 -33.98 1.90
C PRO A 372 -0.53 -34.30 1.75
N PRO A 373 -1.02 -34.58 0.52
CA PRO A 373 -2.39 -35.04 0.34
C PRO A 373 -2.60 -36.27 1.24
N GLN A 374 -3.60 -36.21 2.12
CA GLN A 374 -3.98 -37.39 2.88
C GLN A 374 -4.33 -38.49 1.86
N ALA A 375 -3.52 -39.55 1.84
CA ALA A 375 -3.84 -40.72 1.05
C ALA A 375 -5.24 -41.19 1.48
N GLY A 376 -6.21 -41.03 0.60
CA GLY A 376 -7.57 -41.45 0.86
C GLY A 376 -7.58 -42.93 1.26
N LYS A 377 -8.23 -43.18 2.38
CA LYS A 377 -8.57 -44.54 2.86
C LYS A 377 -9.72 -45.08 2.02
#